data_5dc070be1d716ec09d79e0bd4d5df695
#
_entry.id   5dc070be1d716ec09d79e0bd4d5df695
#
_cell.length_a   1.000
_cell.length_b   1.000
_cell.length_c   1.000
_cell.angle_alpha   90.00
_cell.angle_beta   90.00
_cell.angle_gamma   90.00
#
_symmetry.space_group_name_H-M   'P 1'
#
loop_
_entity.id
_entity.type
_entity.pdbx_description
1 polymer ?
#
loop_
_entity_poly.entity_id
_entity_poly.type
_entity_poly.pdbx_seq_one_letter_code
_entity_poly.pdbx_strand_id
1 'polypeptide(L)'
;MKGIILAGGRATRLRPLTTITSKQLLPVYDKPMIYYPIETLIKAGITDILIIIAPDYSGHFLNLLGDGKEFGARFSYAVQKEPKGLADAFIIGEDFIGDDNVTMILGDNIFDQDFSKEIKEFKSGAMVFAKQVEDPERFGVVEFDQNMKAISIEEKPDNPKSNYAVVGLYTYDNRIVEYAKNLKPSPRGEIEITDLNNIYLQNGEMKVKIFDTLWEDAGTFDSLLRVSNIMAEKSKSKQ
;
A
#
# COMPACT_ATOMS: atom_id res chain seq x y z
N MET A 1 -15.26 3.34 -7.02
CA MET A 1 -13.86 2.99 -6.58
C MET A 1 -13.73 3.31 -5.11
N LYS A 2 -13.35 2.34 -4.30
CA LYS A 2 -13.10 2.46 -2.86
C LYS A 2 -11.60 2.53 -2.58
N GLY A 3 -11.21 3.15 -1.46
CA GLY A 3 -9.83 3.17 -1.00
C GLY A 3 -9.63 2.33 0.26
N ILE A 4 -8.51 1.63 0.37
CA ILE A 4 -8.08 0.98 1.62
C ILE A 4 -6.68 1.49 1.98
N ILE A 5 -6.50 1.93 3.22
CA ILE A 5 -5.18 2.20 3.78
C ILE A 5 -4.88 1.12 4.83
N LEU A 6 -3.86 0.31 4.59
CA LEU A 6 -3.47 -0.74 5.53
C LEU A 6 -2.42 -0.21 6.52
N ALA A 7 -2.81 -0.06 7.77
CA ALA A 7 -2.02 0.47 8.88
C ALA A 7 -1.96 -0.46 10.11
N GLY A 8 -2.19 -1.77 9.92
CA GLY A 8 -2.30 -2.77 11.00
C GLY A 8 -1.00 -3.41 11.47
N GLY A 9 0.16 -3.10 10.89
CA GLY A 9 1.43 -3.76 11.19
C GLY A 9 2.01 -3.41 12.56
N ARG A 10 2.74 -4.36 13.19
CA ARG A 10 3.35 -4.20 14.53
C ARG A 10 4.58 -3.27 14.58
N ALA A 11 5.14 -2.89 13.45
CA ALA A 11 6.25 -1.93 13.29
C ALA A 11 7.47 -2.16 14.23
N THR A 12 7.85 -3.41 14.43
CA THR A 12 8.92 -3.81 15.37
C THR A 12 10.30 -3.25 15.00
N ARG A 13 10.54 -3.01 13.70
CA ARG A 13 11.80 -2.44 13.18
C ARG A 13 12.04 -0.97 13.58
N LEU A 14 10.97 -0.26 13.98
CA LEU A 14 11.04 1.14 14.46
C LEU A 14 10.95 1.27 15.98
N ARG A 15 11.12 0.18 16.72
CA ARG A 15 11.25 0.28 18.18
C ARG A 15 12.57 0.98 18.55
N PRO A 16 12.59 1.86 19.59
CA PRO A 16 11.51 2.06 20.59
C PRO A 16 10.42 3.07 20.19
N LEU A 17 10.51 3.79 19.06
CA LEU A 17 9.53 4.83 18.69
C LEU A 17 8.09 4.28 18.62
N THR A 18 7.94 3.04 18.18
CA THR A 18 6.64 2.38 18.04
C THR A 18 6.20 1.55 19.26
N THR A 19 6.80 1.82 20.42
CA THR A 19 6.38 1.17 21.69
C THR A 19 5.05 1.72 22.19
N ILE A 20 4.77 3.00 21.94
CA ILE A 20 3.62 3.74 22.47
C ILE A 20 2.72 4.30 21.37
N THR A 21 3.02 4.03 20.09
CA THR A 21 2.23 4.52 18.96
C THR A 21 2.42 3.63 17.73
N SER A 22 1.50 3.75 16.75
CA SER A 22 1.67 3.12 15.44
C SER A 22 2.72 3.85 14.61
N LYS A 23 3.47 3.13 13.73
CA LYS A 23 4.45 3.77 12.83
C LYS A 23 3.83 4.82 11.92
N GLN A 24 2.61 4.62 11.48
CA GLN A 24 1.91 5.53 10.58
C GLN A 24 1.55 6.87 11.24
N LEU A 25 1.64 6.95 12.57
CA LEU A 25 1.45 8.18 13.35
C LEU A 25 2.77 8.90 13.64
N LEU A 26 3.93 8.29 13.34
CA LEU A 26 5.21 8.96 13.45
C LEU A 26 5.30 10.10 12.43
N PRO A 27 5.99 11.21 12.79
CA PRO A 27 6.17 12.32 11.86
C PRO A 27 7.11 11.94 10.71
N VAL A 28 6.75 12.38 9.52
CA VAL A 28 7.64 12.47 8.36
C VAL A 28 7.74 13.94 8.03
N TYR A 29 8.80 14.57 8.49
CA TYR A 29 9.05 16.00 8.52
C TYR A 29 7.97 16.77 9.31
N ASP A 30 6.99 17.37 8.66
CA ASP A 30 6.00 18.31 9.21
C ASP A 30 4.60 17.73 9.45
N LYS A 31 4.36 16.46 9.08
CA LYS A 31 3.05 15.82 9.23
C LYS A 31 3.14 14.32 9.53
N PRO A 32 2.09 13.71 10.13
CA PRO A 32 2.04 12.28 10.36
C PRO A 32 2.18 11.47 9.06
N MET A 33 2.90 10.35 9.10
CA MET A 33 3.15 9.48 7.96
C MET A 33 1.86 9.09 7.21
N ILE A 34 0.76 8.83 7.93
CA ILE A 34 -0.52 8.40 7.36
C ILE A 34 -1.14 9.45 6.42
N TYR A 35 -0.77 10.72 6.52
CA TYR A 35 -1.30 11.78 5.66
C TYR A 35 -0.88 11.59 4.20
N TYR A 36 0.33 11.06 3.95
CA TYR A 36 0.82 10.83 2.59
C TYR A 36 -0.03 9.82 1.79
N PRO A 37 -0.32 8.60 2.29
CA PRO A 37 -1.22 7.69 1.59
C PRO A 37 -2.66 8.23 1.49
N ILE A 38 -3.16 8.98 2.48
CA ILE A 38 -4.46 9.65 2.39
C ILE A 38 -4.47 10.64 1.22
N GLU A 39 -3.49 11.53 1.14
CA GLU A 39 -3.34 12.52 0.06
C GLU A 39 -3.21 11.84 -1.31
N THR A 40 -2.48 10.73 -1.40
CA THR A 40 -2.33 9.95 -2.64
C THR A 40 -3.67 9.43 -3.15
N LEU A 41 -4.50 8.86 -2.28
CA LEU A 41 -5.84 8.37 -2.65
C LEU A 41 -6.79 9.52 -3.03
N ILE A 42 -6.82 10.58 -2.23
CA ILE A 42 -7.69 11.74 -2.49
C ILE A 42 -7.32 12.41 -3.82
N LYS A 43 -6.03 12.57 -4.10
CA LYS A 43 -5.53 13.12 -5.37
C LYS A 43 -5.96 12.28 -6.57
N ALA A 44 -6.01 10.95 -6.39
CA ALA A 44 -6.57 10.04 -7.39
C ALA A 44 -8.10 10.08 -7.52
N GLY A 45 -8.79 10.90 -6.71
CA GLY A 45 -10.24 11.05 -6.70
C GLY A 45 -10.97 9.99 -5.85
N ILE A 46 -10.24 9.27 -4.98
CA ILE A 46 -10.81 8.28 -4.07
C ILE A 46 -11.05 8.95 -2.72
N THR A 47 -12.32 9.19 -2.40
CA THR A 47 -12.74 9.90 -1.19
C THR A 47 -13.50 9.05 -0.19
N ASP A 48 -13.83 7.81 -0.54
CA ASP A 48 -14.43 6.82 0.37
C ASP A 48 -13.33 5.82 0.76
N ILE A 49 -12.82 5.93 1.99
CA ILE A 49 -11.57 5.28 2.40
C ILE A 49 -11.78 4.48 3.69
N LEU A 50 -11.44 3.19 3.65
CA LEU A 50 -11.34 2.32 4.82
C LEU A 50 -9.90 2.35 5.35
N ILE A 51 -9.73 2.69 6.63
CA ILE A 51 -8.44 2.65 7.31
C ILE A 51 -8.41 1.40 8.20
N ILE A 52 -7.57 0.44 7.85
CA ILE A 52 -7.40 -0.81 8.60
C ILE A 52 -6.23 -0.65 9.56
N ILE A 53 -6.51 -0.74 10.86
CA ILE A 53 -5.59 -0.40 11.94
C ILE A 53 -5.39 -1.57 12.90
N ALA A 54 -4.27 -1.55 13.64
CA ALA A 54 -4.07 -2.48 14.76
C ALA A 54 -4.93 -2.05 15.97
N PRO A 55 -5.38 -3.01 16.82
CA PRO A 55 -6.26 -2.70 17.95
C PRO A 55 -5.65 -1.74 18.96
N ASP A 56 -4.33 -1.86 19.22
CA ASP A 56 -3.65 -1.17 20.33
C ASP A 56 -3.67 0.37 20.22
N TYR A 57 -3.73 0.91 18.99
CA TYR A 57 -3.62 2.36 18.74
C TYR A 57 -4.82 2.95 18.00
N SER A 58 -5.94 2.23 17.95
CA SER A 58 -7.14 2.65 17.21
C SER A 58 -7.65 4.03 17.62
N GLY A 59 -7.66 4.33 18.91
CA GLY A 59 -8.06 5.64 19.43
C GLY A 59 -7.20 6.79 18.93
N HIS A 60 -5.91 6.58 18.72
CA HIS A 60 -5.01 7.61 18.19
C HIS A 60 -5.35 7.98 16.74
N PHE A 61 -5.66 6.99 15.90
CA PHE A 61 -6.11 7.24 14.53
C PHE A 61 -7.44 7.98 14.48
N LEU A 62 -8.42 7.56 15.29
CA LEU A 62 -9.73 8.21 15.38
C LEU A 62 -9.61 9.67 15.84
N ASN A 63 -8.76 9.94 16.82
CA ASN A 63 -8.52 11.30 17.30
C ASN A 63 -7.82 12.19 16.28
N LEU A 64 -6.89 11.62 15.48
CA LEU A 64 -6.13 12.37 14.49
C LEU A 64 -6.93 12.64 13.20
N LEU A 65 -7.69 11.65 12.74
CA LEU A 65 -8.26 11.65 11.38
C LEU A 65 -9.78 11.90 11.36
N GLY A 66 -10.46 11.70 12.49
CA GLY A 66 -11.91 11.88 12.61
C GLY A 66 -12.70 11.06 11.59
N ASP A 67 -13.72 11.67 11.02
CA ASP A 67 -14.56 11.09 9.96
C ASP A 67 -14.06 11.40 8.53
N GLY A 68 -12.94 12.07 8.39
CA GLY A 68 -12.31 12.41 7.11
C GLY A 68 -12.77 13.74 6.49
N LYS A 69 -13.73 14.43 7.07
CA LYS A 69 -14.25 15.70 6.51
C LYS A 69 -13.18 16.77 6.31
N GLU A 70 -12.22 16.88 7.22
CA GLU A 70 -11.11 17.82 7.13
C GLU A 70 -10.20 17.56 5.92
N PHE A 71 -10.20 16.30 5.42
CA PHE A 71 -9.48 15.88 4.22
C PHE A 71 -10.33 15.95 2.95
N GLY A 72 -11.61 16.32 3.05
CA GLY A 72 -12.55 16.26 1.92
C GLY A 72 -12.92 14.81 1.53
N ALA A 73 -12.85 13.87 2.48
CA ALA A 73 -13.09 12.45 2.31
C ALA A 73 -14.06 11.92 3.37
N ARG A 74 -14.43 10.65 3.26
CA ARG A 74 -15.18 9.89 4.26
C ARG A 74 -14.34 8.70 4.71
N PHE A 75 -14.01 8.65 5.99
CA PHE A 75 -13.23 7.57 6.57
C PHE A 75 -14.14 6.59 7.31
N SER A 76 -13.91 5.31 7.04
CA SER A 76 -14.38 4.16 7.81
C SER A 76 -13.17 3.49 8.45
N TYR A 77 -13.39 2.76 9.55
CA TYR A 77 -12.32 2.10 10.28
C TYR A 77 -12.61 0.63 10.48
N ALA A 78 -11.60 -0.22 10.31
CA ALA A 78 -11.64 -1.62 10.66
C ALA A 78 -10.40 -2.02 11.45
N VAL A 79 -10.50 -3.07 12.25
CA VAL A 79 -9.41 -3.55 13.09
C VAL A 79 -8.89 -4.87 12.57
N GLN A 80 -7.60 -4.90 12.20
CA GLN A 80 -6.88 -6.13 11.94
C GLN A 80 -6.29 -6.65 13.27
N LYS A 81 -6.91 -7.68 13.85
CA LYS A 81 -6.51 -8.21 15.16
C LYS A 81 -5.13 -8.87 15.15
N GLU A 82 -4.80 -9.51 14.03
CA GLU A 82 -3.54 -10.23 13.82
C GLU A 82 -2.99 -9.87 12.43
N PRO A 83 -1.67 -9.70 12.28
CA PRO A 83 -1.05 -9.41 10.98
C PRO A 83 -1.00 -10.69 10.12
N LYS A 84 -2.08 -11.00 9.42
CA LYS A 84 -2.23 -12.19 8.55
C LYS A 84 -1.77 -11.99 7.11
N GLY A 85 -1.03 -10.93 6.82
CA GLY A 85 -0.58 -10.56 5.48
C GLY A 85 -1.39 -9.42 4.87
N LEU A 86 -0.90 -8.91 3.72
CA LEU A 86 -1.50 -7.75 3.06
C LEU A 86 -2.87 -8.09 2.45
N ALA A 87 -3.02 -9.30 1.92
CA ALA A 87 -4.26 -9.74 1.28
C ALA A 87 -5.45 -9.88 2.25
N ASP A 88 -5.20 -10.07 3.56
CA ASP A 88 -6.22 -10.08 4.61
C ASP A 88 -7.02 -8.76 4.66
N ALA A 89 -6.45 -7.66 4.19
CA ALA A 89 -7.12 -6.37 4.10
C ALA A 89 -8.41 -6.41 3.24
N PHE A 90 -8.43 -7.22 2.19
CA PHE A 90 -9.60 -7.36 1.32
C PHE A 90 -10.71 -8.20 1.97
N ILE A 91 -10.34 -9.19 2.80
CA ILE A 91 -11.29 -9.97 3.59
C ILE A 91 -11.93 -9.09 4.68
N ILE A 92 -11.11 -8.30 5.40
CA ILE A 92 -11.58 -7.35 6.41
C ILE A 92 -12.47 -6.26 5.79
N GLY A 93 -12.12 -5.82 4.58
CA GLY A 93 -12.80 -4.77 3.85
C GLY A 93 -13.99 -5.22 2.98
N GLU A 94 -14.41 -6.49 3.02
CA GLU A 94 -15.42 -7.05 2.12
C GLU A 94 -16.70 -6.23 2.03
N ASP A 95 -17.34 -5.96 3.17
CA ASP A 95 -18.60 -5.17 3.21
C ASP A 95 -18.40 -3.73 2.73
N PHE A 96 -17.22 -3.15 2.96
CA PHE A 96 -16.87 -1.82 2.50
C PHE A 96 -16.63 -1.77 0.99
N ILE A 97 -15.95 -2.77 0.44
CA ILE A 97 -15.66 -2.89 -1.00
C ILE A 97 -16.97 -3.11 -1.76
N GLY A 98 -17.79 -4.08 -1.35
CA GLY A 98 -19.02 -4.46 -2.04
C GLY A 98 -18.74 -4.81 -3.51
N ASP A 99 -19.53 -4.19 -4.41
CA ASP A 99 -19.39 -4.37 -5.86
C ASP A 99 -18.39 -3.40 -6.52
N ASP A 100 -17.74 -2.55 -5.74
CA ASP A 100 -16.82 -1.54 -6.28
C ASP A 100 -15.41 -2.11 -6.56
N ASN A 101 -14.71 -1.49 -7.51
CA ASN A 101 -13.26 -1.62 -7.60
C ASN A 101 -12.61 -1.00 -6.38
N VAL A 102 -11.42 -1.48 -6.00
CA VAL A 102 -10.70 -1.03 -4.81
C VAL A 102 -9.24 -0.70 -5.12
N THR A 103 -8.76 0.41 -4.57
CA THR A 103 -7.33 0.74 -4.53
C THR A 103 -6.84 0.63 -3.09
N MET A 104 -5.85 -0.23 -2.84
CA MET A 104 -5.18 -0.35 -1.55
C MET A 104 -3.82 0.32 -1.60
N ILE A 105 -3.51 1.08 -0.55
CA ILE A 105 -2.19 1.65 -0.31
C ILE A 105 -1.69 1.27 1.07
N LEU A 106 -0.39 0.98 1.20
CA LEU A 106 0.23 0.72 2.48
C LEU A 106 0.46 2.03 3.22
N GLY A 107 0.13 2.05 4.51
CA GLY A 107 0.13 3.27 5.34
C GLY A 107 1.52 3.86 5.64
N ASP A 108 2.59 3.19 5.24
CA ASP A 108 3.99 3.62 5.36
C ASP A 108 4.67 3.87 4.00
N ASN A 109 3.90 3.79 2.92
CA ASN A 109 4.40 4.09 1.58
C ASN A 109 4.15 5.55 1.21
N ILE A 110 5.21 6.23 0.81
CA ILE A 110 5.23 7.65 0.47
C ILE A 110 5.62 7.81 -0.98
N PHE A 111 4.76 8.48 -1.74
CA PHE A 111 4.92 8.70 -3.18
C PHE A 111 4.96 10.19 -3.50
N ASP A 112 5.71 10.54 -4.56
CA ASP A 112 5.65 11.85 -5.21
C ASP A 112 4.99 11.78 -6.60
N GLN A 113 4.58 10.60 -7.01
CA GLN A 113 3.87 10.34 -8.27
C GLN A 113 2.39 10.68 -8.13
N ASP A 114 1.83 11.25 -9.20
CA ASP A 114 0.38 11.37 -9.37
C ASP A 114 -0.13 10.15 -10.15
N PHE A 115 -0.90 9.31 -9.49
CA PHE A 115 -1.50 8.10 -10.06
C PHE A 115 -2.95 8.30 -10.51
N SER A 116 -3.45 9.54 -10.51
CA SER A 116 -4.86 9.85 -10.81
C SER A 116 -5.31 9.35 -12.16
N LYS A 117 -4.45 9.43 -13.17
CA LYS A 117 -4.77 9.00 -14.52
C LYS A 117 -4.97 7.49 -14.59
N GLU A 118 -3.98 6.74 -14.11
CA GLU A 118 -3.96 5.28 -14.15
C GLU A 118 -5.14 4.69 -13.37
N ILE A 119 -5.41 5.23 -12.18
CA ILE A 119 -6.50 4.79 -11.31
C ILE A 119 -7.87 5.13 -11.92
N LYS A 120 -8.05 6.31 -12.48
CA LYS A 120 -9.32 6.70 -13.15
C LYS A 120 -9.61 5.89 -14.42
N GLU A 121 -8.57 5.51 -15.16
CA GLU A 121 -8.68 4.69 -16.37
C GLU A 121 -8.87 3.19 -16.07
N PHE A 122 -8.70 2.77 -14.82
CA PHE A 122 -8.87 1.37 -14.42
C PHE A 122 -10.33 0.92 -14.56
N LYS A 123 -10.54 -0.26 -15.18
CA LYS A 123 -11.88 -0.83 -15.40
C LYS A 123 -12.08 -2.15 -14.66
N SER A 124 -11.15 -3.09 -14.83
CA SER A 124 -11.24 -4.43 -14.25
C SER A 124 -9.88 -5.12 -14.23
N GLY A 125 -9.80 -6.25 -13.57
CA GLY A 125 -8.59 -7.03 -13.39
C GLY A 125 -7.76 -6.53 -12.22
N ALA A 126 -6.44 -6.48 -12.38
CA ALA A 126 -5.50 -5.94 -11.42
C ALA A 126 -4.54 -4.94 -12.06
N MET A 127 -4.16 -3.93 -11.31
CA MET A 127 -3.10 -3.00 -11.68
C MET A 127 -2.19 -2.80 -10.47
N VAL A 128 -0.90 -3.07 -10.66
CA VAL A 128 0.14 -2.82 -9.68
C VAL A 128 1.15 -1.84 -10.23
N PHE A 129 1.88 -1.19 -9.33
CA PHE A 129 2.91 -0.23 -9.69
C PHE A 129 4.27 -0.80 -9.32
N ALA A 130 5.26 -0.60 -10.19
CA ALA A 130 6.61 -1.11 -10.00
C ALA A 130 7.64 0.00 -10.15
N LYS A 131 8.69 -0.08 -9.34
CA LYS A 131 9.83 0.84 -9.36
C LYS A 131 11.12 0.07 -9.34
N GLN A 132 12.11 0.55 -10.10
CA GLN A 132 13.46 0.02 -10.03
C GLN A 132 14.13 0.36 -8.70
N VAL A 133 14.71 -0.64 -8.03
CA VAL A 133 15.36 -0.53 -6.73
C VAL A 133 16.73 -1.21 -6.74
N GLU A 134 17.57 -0.90 -5.74
CA GLU A 134 18.90 -1.50 -5.59
C GLU A 134 18.86 -2.81 -4.79
N ASP A 135 17.83 -3.00 -3.96
CA ASP A 135 17.65 -4.12 -3.03
C ASP A 135 16.32 -4.88 -3.28
N PRO A 136 16.10 -5.43 -4.50
CA PRO A 136 14.81 -6.01 -4.91
C PRO A 136 14.38 -7.22 -4.08
N GLU A 137 15.31 -7.98 -3.49
CA GLU A 137 15.07 -9.17 -2.65
C GLU A 137 14.21 -8.87 -1.41
N ARG A 138 14.01 -7.61 -1.07
CA ARG A 138 13.15 -7.20 0.06
C ARG A 138 11.67 -7.12 -0.27
N PHE A 139 11.30 -7.17 -1.54
CA PHE A 139 9.98 -6.84 -2.08
C PHE A 139 9.42 -7.97 -2.94
N GLY A 140 8.18 -7.86 -3.34
CA GLY A 140 7.66 -8.60 -4.49
C GLY A 140 8.35 -8.10 -5.76
N VAL A 141 8.95 -8.99 -6.54
CA VAL A 141 9.73 -8.64 -7.73
C VAL A 141 8.98 -9.06 -8.99
N VAL A 142 8.81 -8.11 -9.91
CA VAL A 142 8.20 -8.37 -11.23
C VAL A 142 9.26 -8.77 -12.23
N GLU A 143 9.05 -9.89 -12.92
CA GLU A 143 9.81 -10.27 -14.11
C GLU A 143 9.06 -9.83 -15.37
N PHE A 144 9.77 -9.27 -16.34
CA PHE A 144 9.23 -8.82 -17.62
C PHE A 144 9.81 -9.61 -18.79
N ASP A 145 9.00 -9.80 -19.83
CA ASP A 145 9.49 -10.27 -21.13
C ASP A 145 10.19 -9.14 -21.93
N GLN A 146 10.66 -9.47 -23.13
CA GLN A 146 11.36 -8.51 -24.03
C GLN A 146 10.46 -7.33 -24.48
N ASN A 147 9.14 -7.45 -24.32
CA ASN A 147 8.15 -6.41 -24.64
C ASN A 147 7.69 -5.63 -23.40
N MET A 148 8.38 -5.78 -22.27
CA MET A 148 7.99 -5.18 -20.97
C MET A 148 6.60 -5.62 -20.48
N LYS A 149 6.16 -6.84 -20.84
CA LYS A 149 4.99 -7.48 -20.28
C LYS A 149 5.40 -8.30 -19.06
N ALA A 150 4.69 -8.12 -17.95
CA ALA A 150 4.94 -8.92 -16.74
C ALA A 150 4.61 -10.41 -17.02
N ILE A 151 5.55 -11.29 -16.63
CA ILE A 151 5.45 -12.75 -16.80
C ILE A 151 5.48 -13.52 -15.49
N SER A 152 6.07 -12.95 -14.44
CA SER A 152 6.00 -13.50 -13.09
C SER A 152 6.12 -12.41 -12.03
N ILE A 153 5.60 -12.68 -10.84
CA ILE A 153 5.84 -11.88 -9.62
C ILE A 153 6.23 -12.86 -8.51
N GLU A 154 7.38 -12.63 -7.87
CA GLU A 154 7.91 -13.47 -6.81
C GLU A 154 8.11 -12.67 -5.53
N GLU A 155 7.60 -13.17 -4.40
CA GLU A 155 7.70 -12.51 -3.10
C GLU A 155 9.05 -12.73 -2.48
N LYS A 156 9.82 -11.66 -2.27
CA LYS A 156 11.13 -11.67 -1.61
C LYS A 156 12.05 -12.79 -2.08
N PRO A 157 12.34 -12.84 -3.38
CA PRO A 157 13.17 -13.92 -3.94
C PRO A 157 14.61 -13.83 -3.46
N ASP A 158 15.23 -14.96 -3.14
CA ASP A 158 16.67 -15.02 -2.83
C ASP A 158 17.54 -14.63 -4.03
N ASN A 159 17.05 -14.87 -5.23
CA ASN A 159 17.70 -14.53 -6.50
C ASN A 159 16.72 -13.76 -7.40
N PRO A 160 16.59 -12.43 -7.25
CA PRO A 160 15.66 -11.62 -8.01
C PRO A 160 15.91 -11.70 -9.52
N LYS A 161 14.86 -11.91 -10.31
CA LYS A 161 14.93 -11.97 -11.78
C LYS A 161 14.94 -10.59 -12.45
N SER A 162 14.66 -9.56 -11.70
CA SER A 162 14.72 -8.16 -12.13
C SER A 162 14.96 -7.25 -10.93
N ASN A 163 15.18 -5.94 -11.21
CA ASN A 163 15.30 -4.91 -10.17
C ASN A 163 13.98 -4.13 -9.98
N TYR A 164 12.84 -4.63 -10.48
CA TYR A 164 11.56 -3.96 -10.36
C TYR A 164 10.76 -4.49 -9.18
N ALA A 165 10.74 -3.71 -8.10
CA ALA A 165 9.91 -3.99 -6.91
C ALA A 165 8.46 -3.56 -7.14
N VAL A 166 7.50 -4.41 -6.77
CA VAL A 166 6.10 -4.03 -6.63
C VAL A 166 5.97 -3.16 -5.40
N VAL A 167 5.51 -1.93 -5.58
CA VAL A 167 5.35 -0.97 -4.48
C VAL A 167 4.01 -1.13 -3.77
N GLY A 168 3.86 -0.55 -2.59
CA GLY A 168 2.66 -0.69 -1.77
C GLY A 168 1.44 0.12 -2.24
N LEU A 169 1.15 0.07 -3.55
CA LEU A 169 -0.05 0.63 -4.17
C LEU A 169 -0.62 -0.37 -5.18
N TYR A 170 -1.87 -0.76 -5.00
CA TYR A 170 -2.52 -1.83 -5.74
C TYR A 170 -3.94 -1.43 -6.10
N THR A 171 -4.40 -1.74 -7.30
CA THR A 171 -5.79 -1.52 -7.73
C THR A 171 -6.37 -2.80 -8.30
N TYR A 172 -7.56 -3.18 -7.83
CA TYR A 172 -8.23 -4.42 -8.21
C TYR A 172 -9.71 -4.19 -8.47
N ASP A 173 -10.31 -5.08 -9.25
CA ASP A 173 -11.76 -5.23 -9.24
C ASP A 173 -12.24 -6.01 -8.00
N ASN A 174 -13.57 -6.04 -7.76
CA ASN A 174 -14.14 -6.60 -6.54
C ASN A 174 -13.94 -8.13 -6.39
N ARG A 175 -13.56 -8.85 -7.45
CA ARG A 175 -13.21 -10.29 -7.39
C ARG A 175 -12.03 -10.57 -6.45
N ILE A 176 -11.26 -9.53 -6.13
CA ILE A 176 -10.13 -9.63 -5.18
C ILE A 176 -10.56 -10.20 -3.84
N VAL A 177 -11.78 -9.90 -3.37
CA VAL A 177 -12.30 -10.39 -2.08
C VAL A 177 -12.43 -11.92 -2.12
N GLU A 178 -13.03 -12.46 -3.18
CA GLU A 178 -13.19 -13.90 -3.34
C GLU A 178 -11.83 -14.60 -3.48
N TYR A 179 -10.94 -14.03 -4.27
CA TYR A 179 -9.59 -14.57 -4.42
C TYR A 179 -8.84 -14.59 -3.09
N ALA A 180 -8.90 -13.51 -2.30
CA ALA A 180 -8.27 -13.44 -0.99
C ALA A 180 -8.81 -14.50 -0.01
N LYS A 181 -10.12 -14.74 0.01
CA LYS A 181 -10.74 -15.77 0.85
C LYS A 181 -10.31 -17.19 0.51
N ASN A 182 -9.98 -17.45 -0.75
CA ASN A 182 -9.60 -18.76 -1.26
C ASN A 182 -8.09 -19.04 -1.18
N LEU A 183 -7.27 -18.03 -0.86
CA LEU A 183 -5.83 -18.23 -0.67
C LEU A 183 -5.52 -19.00 0.62
N LYS A 184 -4.48 -19.82 0.54
CA LYS A 184 -3.88 -20.47 1.71
C LYS A 184 -2.72 -19.62 2.22
N PRO A 185 -2.53 -19.54 3.55
CA PRO A 185 -1.36 -18.88 4.09
C PRO A 185 -0.05 -19.49 3.56
N SER A 186 0.92 -18.63 3.30
CA SER A 186 2.28 -19.02 2.91
C SER A 186 3.00 -19.73 4.06
N PRO A 187 4.21 -20.31 3.83
CA PRO A 187 5.05 -20.83 4.90
C PRO A 187 5.35 -19.82 6.02
N ARG A 188 5.21 -18.51 5.75
CA ARG A 188 5.34 -17.43 6.73
C ARG A 188 4.08 -17.21 7.57
N GLY A 189 2.99 -17.93 7.27
CA GLY A 189 1.69 -17.78 7.91
C GLY A 189 0.90 -16.56 7.43
N GLU A 190 1.28 -15.95 6.30
CA GLU A 190 0.66 -14.75 5.74
C GLU A 190 -0.14 -15.08 4.46
N ILE A 191 -1.27 -14.40 4.26
CA ILE A 191 -1.99 -14.38 2.99
C ILE A 191 -1.30 -13.31 2.12
N GLU A 192 -0.50 -13.79 1.15
CA GLU A 192 0.41 -12.96 0.40
C GLU A 192 -0.31 -12.18 -0.70
N ILE A 193 0.00 -10.89 -0.81
CA ILE A 193 -0.50 -10.06 -1.91
C ILE A 193 0.08 -10.52 -3.26
N THR A 194 1.28 -11.07 -3.25
CA THR A 194 1.94 -11.61 -4.44
C THR A 194 1.17 -12.80 -5.02
N ASP A 195 0.58 -13.65 -4.18
CA ASP A 195 -0.24 -14.76 -4.65
C ASP A 195 -1.53 -14.27 -5.32
N LEU A 196 -2.17 -13.22 -4.78
CA LEU A 196 -3.29 -12.55 -5.43
C LEU A 196 -2.90 -11.98 -6.80
N ASN A 197 -1.76 -11.29 -6.85
CA ASN A 197 -1.24 -10.74 -8.10
C ASN A 197 -1.02 -11.83 -9.14
N ASN A 198 -0.49 -12.98 -8.74
CA ASN A 198 -0.24 -14.10 -9.65
C ASN A 198 -1.53 -14.73 -10.18
N ILE A 199 -2.64 -14.72 -9.44
CA ILE A 199 -3.95 -15.15 -9.97
C ILE A 199 -4.35 -14.27 -11.17
N TYR A 200 -4.29 -12.95 -11.03
CA TYR A 200 -4.62 -12.04 -12.12
C TYR A 200 -3.62 -12.11 -13.27
N LEU A 201 -2.34 -12.33 -12.97
CA LEU A 201 -1.30 -12.49 -13.98
C LEU A 201 -1.54 -13.74 -14.84
N GLN A 202 -1.85 -14.88 -14.20
CA GLN A 202 -2.14 -16.14 -14.88
C GLN A 202 -3.41 -16.05 -15.75
N ASN A 203 -4.40 -15.26 -15.32
CA ASN A 203 -5.61 -14.99 -16.10
C ASN A 203 -5.39 -13.99 -17.25
N GLY A 204 -4.19 -13.39 -17.36
CA GLY A 204 -3.91 -12.35 -18.35
C GLY A 204 -4.57 -10.99 -18.05
N GLU A 205 -5.01 -10.77 -16.83
CA GLU A 205 -5.77 -9.60 -16.38
C GLU A 205 -4.94 -8.63 -15.51
N MET A 206 -3.60 -8.83 -15.43
CA MET A 206 -2.68 -7.98 -14.68
C MET A 206 -2.07 -6.90 -15.57
N LYS A 207 -2.07 -5.66 -15.08
CA LYS A 207 -1.31 -4.54 -15.65
C LYS A 207 -0.25 -4.10 -14.65
N VAL A 208 0.97 -3.90 -15.12
CA VAL A 208 2.06 -3.31 -14.32
C VAL A 208 2.39 -1.93 -14.89
N LYS A 209 2.40 -0.92 -14.02
CA LYS A 209 2.78 0.45 -14.36
C LYS A 209 4.13 0.78 -13.71
N ILE A 210 5.11 1.10 -14.53
CA ILE A 210 6.44 1.51 -14.07
C ILE A 210 6.47 3.02 -13.91
N PHE A 211 7.11 3.49 -12.84
CA PHE A 211 7.38 4.91 -12.58
C PHE A 211 8.79 5.06 -11.99
N ASP A 212 9.35 6.26 -12.07
CA ASP A 212 10.73 6.57 -11.66
C ASP A 212 10.84 7.65 -10.57
N THR A 213 9.73 8.30 -10.24
CA THR A 213 9.69 9.32 -9.19
C THR A 213 9.90 8.74 -7.79
N LEU A 214 9.88 9.58 -6.74
CA LEU A 214 10.06 9.15 -5.37
C LEU A 214 9.01 8.12 -4.96
N TRP A 215 9.51 7.03 -4.39
CA TRP A 215 8.80 6.07 -3.55
C TRP A 215 9.71 5.68 -2.38
N GLU A 216 9.16 5.67 -1.18
CA GLU A 216 9.83 5.18 0.03
C GLU A 216 8.87 4.33 0.88
N ASP A 217 9.37 3.17 1.33
CA ASP A 217 8.81 2.41 2.44
C ASP A 217 9.47 2.92 3.73
N ALA A 218 8.75 3.75 4.49
CA ALA A 218 9.24 4.36 5.73
C ALA A 218 9.21 3.38 6.93
N GLY A 219 9.56 2.12 6.71
CA GLY A 219 9.50 1.03 7.68
C GLY A 219 10.76 0.80 8.51
N THR A 220 11.85 1.57 8.31
CA THR A 220 13.11 1.50 9.05
C THR A 220 13.56 2.89 9.48
N PHE A 221 14.51 2.97 10.44
CA PHE A 221 15.06 4.26 10.87
C PHE A 221 15.70 5.04 9.71
N ASP A 222 16.48 4.35 8.88
CA ASP A 222 17.19 4.97 7.76
C ASP A 222 16.22 5.47 6.68
N SER A 223 15.20 4.69 6.31
CA SER A 223 14.19 5.11 5.34
C SER A 223 13.31 6.25 5.87
N LEU A 224 12.95 6.22 7.17
CA LEU A 224 12.20 7.29 7.82
C LEU A 224 12.97 8.61 7.82
N LEU A 225 14.27 8.56 8.17
CA LEU A 225 15.15 9.74 8.14
C LEU A 225 15.33 10.27 6.72
N ARG A 226 15.61 9.37 5.77
CA ARG A 226 15.79 9.72 4.35
C ARG A 226 14.58 10.42 3.79
N VAL A 227 13.38 9.84 3.94
CA VAL A 227 12.16 10.45 3.42
C VAL A 227 11.81 11.76 4.13
N SER A 228 12.06 11.88 5.44
CA SER A 228 11.86 13.14 6.17
C SER A 228 12.74 14.25 5.63
N ASN A 229 14.01 13.98 5.32
CA ASN A 229 14.91 14.95 4.71
C ASN A 229 14.46 15.37 3.32
N ILE A 230 14.03 14.41 2.47
CA ILE A 230 13.51 14.71 1.13
C ILE A 230 12.26 15.60 1.22
N MET A 231 11.33 15.32 2.15
CA MET A 231 10.13 16.14 2.32
C MET A 231 10.45 17.55 2.85
N ALA A 232 11.45 17.66 3.73
CA ALA A 232 11.93 18.96 4.22
C ALA A 232 12.52 19.82 3.07
N GLU A 233 13.31 19.23 2.18
CA GLU A 233 13.86 19.92 1.02
C GLU A 233 12.77 20.38 0.04
N LYS A 234 11.79 19.50 -0.24
CA LYS A 234 10.65 19.84 -1.09
C LYS A 234 9.76 20.94 -0.52
N SER A 235 9.59 21.00 0.79
CA SER A 235 8.84 22.07 1.44
C SER A 235 9.52 23.42 1.27
N LYS A 236 10.86 23.47 1.41
CA LYS A 236 11.66 24.70 1.20
C LYS A 236 11.62 25.22 -0.23
N SER A 237 11.54 24.32 -1.22
CA SER A 237 11.49 24.69 -2.65
C SER A 237 10.12 25.22 -3.11
N LYS A 238 9.08 25.11 -2.27
CA LYS A 238 7.73 25.64 -2.54
C LYS A 238 7.44 26.99 -1.87
N GLN A 239 8.35 27.46 -1.00
CA GLN A 239 8.32 28.79 -0.39
C GLN A 239 9.13 29.78 -1.23
#